data_b5c42162891ce4ca669877d4ff02a726
#
_entry.id   b5c42162891ce4ca669877d4ff02a726
#
_cell.length_a   1.000
_cell.length_b   1.000
_cell.length_c   1.000
_cell.angle_alpha   90.00
_cell.angle_beta   90.00
_cell.angle_gamma   90.00
#
_symmetry.space_group_name_H-M   'P 1'
#
loop_
_entity.id
_entity.type
_entity.pdbx_description
1 polymer ?
#
loop_
_entity_poly.entity_id
_entity_poly.type
_entity_poly.pdbx_seq_one_letter_code
_entity_poly.pdbx_strand_id
1 'polypeptide(L)'
;VNKVPDADKGNLQDRVDALTPAQVPDVTDANGNGKADTAEQAEARVFYEKAFSNVYQTGDLYAKTDTTSMFAPAATKLAKSTAQWTTILEKNAGAQMSQDQNAGGETRYIYNGSSGSDVITVGESFGGTGLNMAAARNDMKVMTGDGDDIIITGRDYGRLASSGQWDYKYLTEMGDGNDTLIVGASNSNLNVILFNDGSIGAVNKDNSQFGDVIPFDSAYDTSYGGQISGTTIDMGSGNDTVLALGYESGGTAIINATIKLGAGNDTIQIYGDVKGGSSPSVITGDAGMDTLIITNGSVFSEHFSGFEKIELGSKGEVKIVAKDLVGNDSNVIEGGVLKITGNSDSKVDLDGEWIKGETWNEGDITYTSYTHESAPGISVLIDDKITQII
;
A
#
# COMPACT_ATOMS: atom_id res chain seq x y z
N VAL A 1 30.68 21.69 -31.03
CA VAL A 1 30.39 23.11 -31.25
C VAL A 1 31.68 23.89 -31.59
N ASN A 2 32.82 23.67 -30.97
CA ASN A 2 34.08 24.43 -31.21
C ASN A 2 34.74 24.16 -32.57
N LYS A 3 34.26 23.24 -33.42
CA LYS A 3 34.77 22.94 -34.76
C LYS A 3 33.86 23.43 -35.88
N VAL A 4 32.76 24.12 -35.55
CA VAL A 4 31.77 24.62 -36.51
C VAL A 4 32.09 26.09 -36.79
N PRO A 5 32.06 26.54 -38.08
CA PRO A 5 32.21 27.95 -38.43
C PRO A 5 31.20 28.82 -37.69
N ASP A 6 31.58 30.04 -37.31
CA ASP A 6 30.76 30.91 -36.49
C ASP A 6 29.42 31.28 -37.10
N ALA A 7 29.33 31.29 -38.44
CA ALA A 7 28.08 31.49 -39.17
C ALA A 7 27.03 30.38 -38.97
N ASP A 8 27.52 29.17 -38.65
CA ASP A 8 26.62 27.98 -38.46
C ASP A 8 26.35 27.64 -37.03
N LYS A 9 27.07 28.27 -36.09
CA LYS A 9 26.93 27.99 -34.64
C LYS A 9 25.55 28.38 -34.14
N GLY A 10 25.00 29.52 -34.56
CA GLY A 10 23.66 29.98 -34.17
C GLY A 10 22.59 29.01 -34.62
N ASN A 11 22.66 28.59 -35.91
CA ASN A 11 21.68 27.65 -36.47
C ASN A 11 21.77 26.25 -35.84
N LEU A 12 22.97 25.82 -35.42
CA LEU A 12 23.11 24.56 -34.67
C LEU A 12 22.62 24.68 -33.25
N GLN A 13 22.85 25.82 -32.57
CA GLN A 13 22.36 26.05 -31.25
C GLN A 13 20.83 26.14 -31.24
N ASP A 14 20.24 26.89 -32.19
CA ASP A 14 18.76 26.97 -32.34
C ASP A 14 18.15 25.58 -32.58
N ARG A 15 18.84 24.69 -33.32
CA ARG A 15 18.39 23.32 -33.54
C ARG A 15 18.57 22.43 -32.29
N VAL A 16 19.61 22.65 -31.50
CA VAL A 16 19.83 21.95 -30.23
C VAL A 16 18.81 22.42 -29.20
N ASP A 17 18.54 23.72 -29.15
CA ASP A 17 17.54 24.29 -28.23
C ASP A 17 16.11 23.93 -28.63
N ALA A 18 15.86 23.63 -29.92
CA ALA A 18 14.59 23.11 -30.41
C ALA A 18 14.41 21.61 -30.11
N LEU A 19 15.45 20.89 -29.76
CA LEU A 19 15.37 19.53 -29.23
C LEU A 19 15.01 19.61 -27.74
N THR A 20 13.73 19.85 -27.46
CA THR A 20 13.21 19.73 -26.10
C THR A 20 13.33 18.27 -25.64
N PRO A 21 13.65 17.99 -24.39
CA PRO A 21 13.68 16.62 -23.84
C PRO A 21 12.42 15.81 -24.14
N ALA A 22 11.28 16.49 -24.31
CA ALA A 22 10.00 15.89 -24.66
C ALA A 22 9.93 15.32 -26.11
N GLN A 23 10.95 15.52 -26.94
CA GLN A 23 10.96 15.02 -28.35
C GLN A 23 11.89 13.81 -28.53
N VAL A 24 12.63 13.40 -27.52
CA VAL A 24 13.31 12.11 -27.53
C VAL A 24 12.28 11.10 -27.05
N PRO A 25 11.81 10.16 -27.87
CA PRO A 25 10.96 9.10 -27.37
C PRO A 25 11.72 8.42 -26.23
N ASP A 26 11.13 8.35 -25.07
CA ASP A 26 11.61 7.46 -24.03
C ASP A 26 11.38 6.05 -24.56
N VAL A 27 12.47 5.37 -24.82
CA VAL A 27 12.46 3.99 -25.33
C VAL A 27 12.76 3.00 -24.23
N THR A 28 12.86 3.48 -22.98
CA THR A 28 13.01 2.61 -21.83
C THR A 28 11.68 1.91 -21.57
N ASP A 29 11.74 0.63 -21.32
CA ASP A 29 10.67 -0.27 -20.93
C ASP A 29 11.31 -1.19 -19.88
N ALA A 30 11.45 -0.66 -18.67
CA ALA A 30 12.21 -1.29 -17.61
C ALA A 30 11.53 -2.57 -17.08
N ASN A 31 10.20 -2.63 -17.17
CA ASN A 31 9.41 -3.78 -16.73
C ASN A 31 9.10 -4.78 -17.87
N GLY A 32 9.43 -4.46 -19.12
CA GLY A 32 9.33 -5.37 -20.27
C GLY A 32 7.90 -5.63 -20.77
N ASN A 33 6.95 -4.76 -20.45
CA ASN A 33 5.54 -4.94 -20.83
C ASN A 33 5.17 -4.41 -22.23
N GLY A 34 6.13 -3.82 -22.94
CA GLY A 34 5.94 -3.28 -24.31
C GLY A 34 5.42 -1.85 -24.36
N LYS A 35 5.29 -1.16 -23.23
CA LYS A 35 5.00 0.27 -23.16
C LYS A 35 6.26 1.04 -22.74
N ALA A 36 6.42 2.26 -23.20
CA ALA A 36 7.49 3.13 -22.72
C ALA A 36 7.17 3.63 -21.31
N ASP A 37 8.17 3.68 -20.42
CA ASP A 37 8.03 4.11 -19.01
C ASP A 37 7.35 5.49 -18.88
N THR A 38 7.63 6.43 -19.78
CA THR A 38 6.96 7.74 -19.79
C THR A 38 5.46 7.67 -20.11
N ALA A 39 5.04 6.71 -20.93
CA ALA A 39 3.63 6.51 -21.23
C ALA A 39 2.90 5.90 -20.03
N GLU A 40 3.52 4.95 -19.34
CA GLU A 40 2.98 4.35 -18.11
C GLU A 40 2.88 5.37 -16.99
N GLN A 41 3.91 6.17 -16.79
CA GLN A 41 3.91 7.27 -15.82
C GLN A 41 2.76 8.26 -16.08
N ALA A 42 2.52 8.62 -17.35
CA ALA A 42 1.43 9.51 -17.70
C ALA A 42 0.04 8.87 -17.45
N GLU A 43 -0.11 7.59 -17.75
CA GLU A 43 -1.34 6.82 -17.47
C GLU A 43 -1.58 6.73 -15.96
N ALA A 44 -0.57 6.34 -15.18
CA ALA A 44 -0.64 6.26 -13.72
C ALA A 44 -0.99 7.62 -13.10
N ARG A 45 -0.37 8.69 -13.59
CA ARG A 45 -0.67 10.06 -13.11
C ARG A 45 -2.14 10.41 -13.31
N VAL A 46 -2.69 10.19 -14.51
CA VAL A 46 -4.11 10.46 -14.80
C VAL A 46 -5.02 9.62 -13.91
N PHE A 47 -4.66 8.37 -13.68
CA PHE A 47 -5.39 7.46 -12.83
C PHE A 47 -5.45 7.96 -11.38
N TYR A 48 -4.29 8.27 -10.78
CA TYR A 48 -4.23 8.75 -9.40
C TYR A 48 -4.83 10.15 -9.25
N GLU A 49 -4.59 11.08 -10.16
CA GLU A 49 -5.22 12.41 -10.13
C GLU A 49 -6.75 12.31 -10.13
N LYS A 50 -7.32 11.40 -10.93
CA LYS A 50 -8.76 11.14 -10.96
C LYS A 50 -9.25 10.54 -9.64
N ALA A 51 -8.53 9.56 -9.09
CA ALA A 51 -8.88 8.92 -7.82
C ALA A 51 -8.86 9.93 -6.68
N PHE A 52 -7.79 10.70 -6.55
CA PHE A 52 -7.63 11.68 -5.48
C PHE A 52 -8.57 12.89 -5.62
N SER A 53 -8.90 13.32 -6.85
CA SER A 53 -9.91 14.36 -7.05
C SER A 53 -11.30 13.96 -6.56
N ASN A 54 -11.59 12.68 -6.52
CA ASN A 54 -12.84 12.15 -5.98
C ASN A 54 -12.91 12.21 -4.45
N VAL A 55 -11.77 12.19 -3.76
CA VAL A 55 -11.71 12.32 -2.29
C VAL A 55 -12.26 13.67 -1.85
N TYR A 56 -11.90 14.75 -2.53
CA TYR A 56 -12.41 16.09 -2.24
C TYR A 56 -13.93 16.18 -2.30
N GLN A 57 -14.57 15.47 -3.20
CA GLN A 57 -16.03 15.50 -3.35
C GLN A 57 -16.75 14.67 -2.30
N THR A 58 -16.14 13.58 -1.83
CA THR A 58 -16.70 12.76 -0.76
C THR A 58 -16.46 13.36 0.63
N GLY A 59 -15.37 14.08 0.82
CA GLY A 59 -15.09 14.86 2.04
C GLY A 59 -16.17 15.91 2.33
N ASP A 60 -16.65 16.60 1.30
CA ASP A 60 -17.71 17.62 1.45
C ASP A 60 -19.06 17.04 1.95
N LEU A 61 -19.36 15.79 1.70
CA LEU A 61 -20.56 15.12 2.20
C LEU A 61 -20.52 14.86 3.72
N TYR A 62 -19.32 14.82 4.30
CA TYR A 62 -19.11 14.61 5.73
C TYR A 62 -18.90 15.89 6.53
N ALA A 63 -18.25 16.88 5.93
CA ALA A 63 -17.65 17.99 6.64
C ALA A 63 -18.64 18.95 7.31
N LYS A 64 -19.89 18.99 6.90
CA LYS A 64 -20.78 20.10 7.28
C LYS A 64 -21.94 19.76 8.19
N THR A 65 -22.14 18.53 8.57
CA THR A 65 -23.41 18.19 9.22
C THR A 65 -23.35 17.66 10.62
N ASP A 66 -22.22 17.28 11.19
CA ASP A 66 -22.27 16.78 12.57
C ASP A 66 -20.96 16.71 13.35
N THR A 67 -20.54 17.81 13.94
CA THR A 67 -19.60 17.79 15.06
C THR A 67 -20.26 17.46 16.41
N THR A 68 -21.56 17.23 16.44
CA THR A 68 -22.32 17.20 17.69
C THR A 68 -22.90 15.83 18.05
N SER A 69 -22.83 14.80 17.21
CA SER A 69 -23.50 13.56 17.57
C SER A 69 -22.69 12.28 17.35
N MET A 70 -21.81 12.00 18.31
CA MET A 70 -21.49 10.59 18.60
C MET A 70 -22.76 9.75 18.92
N PHE A 71 -23.91 10.41 19.05
CA PHE A 71 -25.22 9.87 19.44
C PHE A 71 -26.34 10.18 18.47
N ALA A 72 -26.04 10.50 17.19
CA ALA A 72 -27.11 10.67 16.20
C ALA A 72 -27.97 9.41 16.11
N PRO A 73 -29.27 9.53 15.98
CA PRO A 73 -30.17 8.40 15.86
C PRO A 73 -29.74 7.45 14.73
N ALA A 74 -29.87 6.15 14.93
CA ALA A 74 -29.45 5.13 13.96
C ALA A 74 -29.99 5.38 12.54
N ALA A 75 -31.19 5.94 12.41
CA ALA A 75 -31.80 6.32 11.13
C ALA A 75 -31.02 7.40 10.36
N THR A 76 -30.44 8.38 11.06
CA THR A 76 -29.64 9.44 10.43
C THR A 76 -28.28 8.89 9.96
N LYS A 77 -27.71 7.95 10.72
CA LYS A 77 -26.49 7.24 10.32
C LYS A 77 -26.71 6.39 9.07
N LEU A 78 -27.83 5.65 9.04
CA LEU A 78 -28.19 4.81 7.89
C LEU A 78 -28.41 5.64 6.62
N ALA A 79 -29.06 6.80 6.71
CA ALA A 79 -29.28 7.67 5.57
C ALA A 79 -27.96 8.23 5.00
N LYS A 80 -27.00 8.55 5.86
CA LYS A 80 -25.66 9.00 5.44
C LYS A 80 -24.90 7.89 4.72
N SER A 81 -24.91 6.67 5.23
CA SER A 81 -24.27 5.51 4.58
C SER A 81 -24.82 5.28 3.19
N THR A 82 -26.15 5.27 3.08
CA THR A 82 -26.80 5.02 1.80
C THR A 82 -26.43 6.08 0.77
N ALA A 83 -26.35 7.36 1.19
CA ALA A 83 -25.93 8.43 0.30
C ALA A 83 -24.48 8.28 -0.17
N GLN A 84 -23.57 7.82 0.70
CA GLN A 84 -22.18 7.57 0.33
C GLN A 84 -22.05 6.44 -0.68
N TRP A 85 -22.68 5.32 -0.41
CA TRP A 85 -22.68 4.21 -1.35
C TRP A 85 -23.30 4.59 -2.69
N THR A 86 -24.39 5.36 -2.68
CA THR A 86 -25.00 5.89 -3.91
C THR A 86 -23.96 6.69 -4.70
N THR A 87 -23.21 7.59 -4.05
CA THR A 87 -22.18 8.38 -4.73
C THR A 87 -21.05 7.51 -5.28
N ILE A 88 -20.60 6.49 -4.52
CA ILE A 88 -19.58 5.55 -5.00
C ILE A 88 -20.10 4.77 -6.21
N LEU A 89 -21.31 4.23 -6.15
CA LEU A 89 -21.93 3.48 -7.25
C LEU A 89 -22.17 4.35 -8.50
N GLU A 90 -22.55 5.61 -8.33
CA GLU A 90 -22.70 6.55 -9.45
C GLU A 90 -21.38 6.83 -10.18
N LYS A 91 -20.24 6.78 -9.45
CA LYS A 91 -18.91 6.99 -10.02
C LYS A 91 -18.35 5.74 -10.69
N ASN A 92 -18.68 4.58 -10.17
CA ASN A 92 -18.21 3.28 -10.63
C ASN A 92 -19.32 2.64 -11.48
N ALA A 93 -19.37 3.03 -12.74
CA ALA A 93 -20.47 2.61 -13.63
C ALA A 93 -20.52 1.09 -13.81
N GLY A 94 -21.60 0.49 -13.40
CA GLY A 94 -21.80 -0.96 -13.44
C GLY A 94 -21.64 -1.65 -12.08
N ALA A 95 -21.03 -0.98 -11.09
CA ALA A 95 -20.94 -1.50 -9.74
C ALA A 95 -22.32 -1.57 -9.05
N GLN A 96 -22.48 -2.50 -8.15
CA GLN A 96 -23.75 -2.75 -7.46
C GLN A 96 -23.53 -3.01 -5.97
N MET A 97 -24.49 -2.59 -5.16
CA MET A 97 -24.57 -2.94 -3.75
C MET A 97 -25.67 -3.97 -3.55
N SER A 98 -25.35 -5.03 -2.86
CA SER A 98 -26.29 -6.07 -2.45
C SER A 98 -26.18 -6.39 -0.97
N GLN A 99 -27.10 -7.21 -0.47
CA GLN A 99 -27.09 -7.69 0.90
C GLN A 99 -27.36 -9.18 0.92
N ASP A 100 -26.68 -9.89 1.80
CA ASP A 100 -27.01 -11.26 2.18
C ASP A 100 -26.98 -11.42 3.71
N GLN A 101 -27.08 -12.63 4.19
CA GLN A 101 -26.94 -12.96 5.59
C GLN A 101 -25.75 -13.89 5.80
N ASN A 102 -24.95 -13.61 6.83
CA ASN A 102 -23.94 -14.55 7.27
C ASN A 102 -24.57 -15.80 7.94
N ALA A 103 -23.74 -16.77 8.29
CA ALA A 103 -24.21 -18.01 8.94
C ALA A 103 -24.93 -17.78 10.29
N GLY A 104 -24.74 -16.64 10.93
CA GLY A 104 -25.42 -16.21 12.15
C GLY A 104 -26.75 -15.49 11.92
N GLY A 105 -27.16 -15.30 10.65
CA GLY A 105 -28.36 -14.55 10.30
C GLY A 105 -28.21 -13.03 10.33
N GLU A 106 -26.98 -12.53 10.45
CA GLU A 106 -26.68 -11.10 10.44
C GLU A 106 -26.53 -10.58 9.02
N THR A 107 -26.99 -9.38 8.75
CA THR A 107 -26.89 -8.75 7.43
C THR A 107 -25.44 -8.45 7.09
N ARG A 108 -25.00 -8.88 5.90
CA ARG A 108 -23.74 -8.54 5.30
C ARG A 108 -23.98 -7.64 4.08
N TYR A 109 -23.23 -6.55 3.99
CA TYR A 109 -23.21 -5.69 2.82
C TYR A 109 -22.15 -6.16 1.85
N ILE A 110 -22.49 -6.19 0.56
CA ILE A 110 -21.61 -6.65 -0.51
C ILE A 110 -21.55 -5.56 -1.57
N TYR A 111 -20.34 -5.02 -1.77
CA TYR A 111 -20.03 -4.21 -2.93
C TYR A 111 -19.50 -5.12 -4.03
N ASN A 112 -20.18 -5.11 -5.17
CA ASN A 112 -19.73 -5.76 -6.38
C ASN A 112 -19.32 -4.67 -7.36
N GLY A 113 -18.04 -4.63 -7.70
CA GLY A 113 -17.45 -3.66 -8.61
C GLY A 113 -17.88 -3.85 -10.06
N SER A 114 -17.32 -3.01 -10.88
CA SER A 114 -17.52 -3.06 -12.33
C SER A 114 -16.47 -3.99 -13.00
N SER A 115 -16.47 -4.04 -14.31
CA SER A 115 -15.42 -4.68 -15.10
C SER A 115 -14.35 -3.68 -15.57
N GLY A 116 -14.24 -2.56 -14.95
CA GLY A 116 -13.26 -1.51 -15.22
C GLY A 116 -12.87 -0.86 -13.92
N SER A 117 -11.90 0.05 -13.97
CA SER A 117 -11.32 0.64 -12.76
C SER A 117 -12.33 1.31 -11.85
N ASP A 118 -12.48 0.77 -10.67
CA ASP A 118 -13.34 1.26 -9.60
C ASP A 118 -12.56 2.18 -8.65
N VAL A 119 -13.21 3.22 -8.16
CA VAL A 119 -12.61 4.14 -7.18
C VAL A 119 -13.51 4.26 -5.97
N ILE A 120 -13.01 3.79 -4.82
CA ILE A 120 -13.69 3.86 -3.53
C ILE A 120 -12.89 4.78 -2.62
N THR A 121 -13.46 5.93 -2.26
CA THR A 121 -12.80 6.90 -1.38
C THR A 121 -13.63 7.17 -0.15
N VAL A 122 -13.02 7.09 1.02
CA VAL A 122 -13.67 7.32 2.31
C VAL A 122 -12.81 8.25 3.15
N GLY A 123 -13.33 9.42 3.49
CA GLY A 123 -12.60 10.41 4.30
C GLY A 123 -12.30 9.96 5.72
N GLU A 124 -13.09 9.04 6.27
CA GLU A 124 -12.94 8.46 7.60
C GLU A 124 -12.48 6.99 7.53
N SER A 125 -13.06 6.15 8.39
CA SER A 125 -12.79 4.73 8.47
C SER A 125 -13.68 3.93 7.52
N PHE A 126 -13.12 2.95 6.87
CA PHE A 126 -13.84 1.95 6.11
C PHE A 126 -14.11 0.74 7.02
N GLY A 127 -15.36 0.44 7.25
CA GLY A 127 -15.77 -0.49 8.31
C GLY A 127 -16.02 0.24 9.64
N GLY A 128 -16.53 -0.43 10.64
CA GLY A 128 -16.82 0.21 11.94
C GLY A 128 -17.90 1.29 11.87
N THR A 129 -17.57 2.54 12.12
CA THR A 129 -18.52 3.66 12.17
C THR A 129 -18.63 4.45 10.87
N GLY A 130 -17.72 4.23 9.91
CA GLY A 130 -17.68 4.93 8.63
C GLY A 130 -18.76 4.50 7.63
N LEU A 131 -18.40 3.72 6.61
CA LEU A 131 -19.34 3.23 5.60
C LEU A 131 -20.30 2.17 6.13
N ASN A 132 -19.89 1.38 7.11
CA ASN A 132 -20.76 0.34 7.69
C ASN A 132 -21.48 0.87 8.93
N MET A 133 -22.59 1.54 8.74
CA MET A 133 -23.26 2.27 9.82
C MET A 133 -24.59 1.70 10.28
N ALA A 134 -25.07 0.66 9.67
CA ALA A 134 -26.40 0.17 10.00
C ALA A 134 -26.47 -0.52 11.37
N ALA A 135 -25.38 -1.13 11.80
CA ALA A 135 -25.25 -1.65 13.15
C ALA A 135 -23.78 -1.93 13.45
N ALA A 136 -23.42 -1.91 14.70
CA ALA A 136 -22.09 -2.28 15.18
C ALA A 136 -21.74 -3.77 14.95
N ARG A 137 -22.40 -4.46 14.04
CA ARG A 137 -22.37 -5.92 13.89
C ARG A 137 -22.50 -6.45 12.47
N ASN A 138 -22.36 -5.64 11.43
CA ASN A 138 -22.55 -6.15 10.07
C ASN A 138 -21.22 -6.47 9.41
N ASP A 139 -21.16 -7.64 8.79
CA ASP A 139 -20.07 -8.04 7.92
C ASP A 139 -20.07 -7.19 6.65
N MET A 140 -18.92 -7.01 6.06
CA MET A 140 -18.78 -6.31 4.80
C MET A 140 -17.88 -7.09 3.85
N LYS A 141 -18.31 -7.22 2.61
CA LYS A 141 -17.51 -7.77 1.53
C LYS A 141 -17.38 -6.72 0.43
N VAL A 142 -16.16 -6.47 0.00
CA VAL A 142 -15.83 -5.61 -1.14
C VAL A 142 -15.18 -6.47 -2.20
N MET A 143 -15.74 -6.47 -3.38
CA MET A 143 -15.17 -7.12 -4.56
C MET A 143 -15.12 -6.06 -5.64
N THR A 144 -13.94 -5.60 -6.02
CA THR A 144 -13.83 -4.54 -7.02
C THR A 144 -13.87 -5.12 -8.43
N GLY A 145 -13.27 -6.27 -8.67
CA GLY A 145 -13.44 -7.03 -9.91
C GLY A 145 -12.24 -6.94 -10.84
N ASP A 146 -12.48 -6.78 -12.14
CA ASP A 146 -11.41 -6.60 -13.12
C ASP A 146 -11.12 -5.11 -13.28
N GLY A 147 -9.87 -4.76 -13.52
CA GLY A 147 -9.44 -3.38 -13.78
C GLY A 147 -8.50 -2.87 -12.71
N ASP A 148 -7.82 -1.77 -12.97
CA ASP A 148 -6.94 -1.16 -11.95
C ASP A 148 -7.81 -0.39 -10.95
N ASP A 149 -7.98 -0.93 -9.76
CA ASP A 149 -8.91 -0.43 -8.76
C ASP A 149 -8.21 0.35 -7.65
N ILE A 150 -8.92 1.31 -7.06
CA ILE A 150 -8.38 2.10 -5.95
C ILE A 150 -9.35 2.15 -4.78
N ILE A 151 -8.85 1.80 -3.59
CA ILE A 151 -9.53 2.06 -2.32
C ILE A 151 -8.68 3.00 -1.47
N ILE A 152 -9.26 4.13 -1.05
CA ILE A 152 -8.57 5.11 -0.20
C ILE A 152 -9.40 5.37 1.04
N THR A 153 -8.78 5.25 2.22
CA THR A 153 -9.39 5.67 3.48
C THR A 153 -8.54 6.73 4.17
N GLY A 154 -9.20 7.73 4.72
CA GLY A 154 -8.52 8.72 5.55
C GLY A 154 -8.00 8.13 6.86
N ARG A 155 -8.73 7.18 7.44
CA ARG A 155 -8.44 6.54 8.71
C ARG A 155 -8.39 5.02 8.58
N ASP A 156 -9.04 4.31 9.48
CA ASP A 156 -8.95 2.85 9.63
C ASP A 156 -9.60 2.08 8.48
N TYR A 157 -9.06 0.91 8.20
CA TYR A 157 -9.65 -0.08 7.31
C TYR A 157 -9.93 -1.38 8.09
N GLY A 158 -11.17 -1.84 8.04
CA GLY A 158 -11.64 -2.97 8.82
C GLY A 158 -12.05 -2.56 10.23
N ARG A 159 -12.07 -3.50 11.17
CA ARG A 159 -12.56 -3.24 12.52
C ARG A 159 -11.77 -3.96 13.60
N LEU A 160 -11.33 -3.21 14.60
CA LEU A 160 -10.95 -3.78 15.88
C LEU A 160 -12.24 -4.16 16.66
N ALA A 161 -12.42 -5.43 16.95
CA ALA A 161 -13.47 -5.86 17.85
C ALA A 161 -13.15 -5.38 19.28
N SER A 162 -13.95 -4.47 19.81
CA SER A 162 -13.77 -3.92 21.15
C SER A 162 -14.19 -4.86 22.30
N SER A 163 -14.70 -6.05 21.99
CA SER A 163 -15.19 -6.99 23.01
C SER A 163 -15.31 -8.42 22.49
N GLY A 164 -14.23 -9.12 22.28
CA GLY A 164 -14.20 -10.60 22.32
C GLY A 164 -15.16 -11.41 21.44
N GLN A 165 -15.95 -10.80 20.59
CA GLN A 165 -16.84 -11.47 19.63
C GLN A 165 -16.28 -11.29 18.22
N TRP A 166 -15.66 -12.34 17.71
CA TRP A 166 -14.82 -12.39 16.50
C TRP A 166 -15.52 -12.90 15.25
N ASP A 167 -16.84 -12.83 15.20
CA ASP A 167 -17.62 -13.40 14.09
C ASP A 167 -17.81 -12.47 12.88
N TYR A 168 -17.25 -11.25 12.93
CA TYR A 168 -17.40 -10.29 11.84
C TYR A 168 -16.17 -10.32 10.94
N LYS A 169 -16.34 -10.77 9.71
CA LYS A 169 -15.29 -10.83 8.70
C LYS A 169 -15.47 -9.70 7.71
N TYR A 170 -14.56 -8.75 7.75
CA TYR A 170 -14.35 -7.86 6.63
C TYR A 170 -13.50 -8.59 5.61
N LEU A 171 -14.00 -8.67 4.38
CA LEU A 171 -13.32 -9.32 3.27
C LEU A 171 -13.25 -8.35 2.11
N THR A 172 -12.06 -8.18 1.58
CA THR A 172 -11.80 -7.41 0.36
C THR A 172 -11.14 -8.33 -0.64
N GLU A 173 -11.68 -8.40 -1.85
CA GLU A 173 -11.13 -9.10 -3.00
C GLU A 173 -11.03 -8.05 -4.12
N MET A 174 -9.81 -7.67 -4.53
CA MET A 174 -9.65 -6.61 -5.53
C MET A 174 -9.68 -7.17 -6.95
N GLY A 175 -9.10 -8.33 -7.20
CA GLY A 175 -9.35 -9.07 -8.44
C GLY A 175 -8.18 -9.06 -9.42
N ASP A 176 -8.48 -8.82 -10.71
CA ASP A 176 -7.46 -8.76 -11.76
C ASP A 176 -7.17 -7.30 -12.11
N GLY A 177 -5.93 -6.87 -11.98
CA GLY A 177 -5.52 -5.50 -12.30
C GLY A 177 -4.36 -5.04 -11.44
N ASN A 178 -3.85 -3.82 -11.65
CA ASN A 178 -2.84 -3.26 -10.74
C ASN A 178 -3.56 -2.41 -9.71
N ASP A 179 -3.87 -3.03 -8.59
CA ASP A 179 -4.76 -2.46 -7.59
C ASP A 179 -4.03 -1.65 -6.52
N THR A 180 -4.73 -0.68 -5.94
CA THR A 180 -4.15 0.18 -4.91
C THR A 180 -5.05 0.32 -3.70
N LEU A 181 -4.54 -0.04 -2.52
CA LEU A 181 -5.20 0.18 -1.25
C LEU A 181 -4.39 1.17 -0.39
N ILE A 182 -4.97 2.31 -0.05
CA ILE A 182 -4.34 3.33 0.81
C ILE A 182 -5.15 3.48 2.09
N VAL A 183 -4.53 3.20 3.23
CA VAL A 183 -5.16 3.29 4.55
C VAL A 183 -4.42 4.29 5.42
N GLY A 184 -5.16 5.21 6.02
CA GLY A 184 -4.60 6.25 6.86
C GLY A 184 -4.08 7.46 6.08
N ALA A 185 -4.64 7.75 4.91
CA ALA A 185 -4.22 8.86 4.05
C ALA A 185 -4.29 10.25 4.73
N SER A 186 -5.00 10.38 5.85
CA SER A 186 -5.04 11.58 6.68
C SER A 186 -3.84 11.74 7.63
N ASN A 187 -2.87 10.84 7.60
CA ASN A 187 -1.65 10.97 8.41
C ASN A 187 -0.85 12.21 7.99
N SER A 188 -0.88 13.27 8.81
CA SER A 188 -0.28 14.57 8.47
C SER A 188 1.25 14.58 8.51
N ASN A 189 1.89 13.51 9.00
CA ASN A 189 3.35 13.38 8.98
C ASN A 189 3.87 12.86 7.63
N LEU A 190 2.97 12.40 6.77
CA LEU A 190 3.29 11.78 5.49
C LEU A 190 2.72 12.57 4.31
N ASN A 191 3.39 12.48 3.19
CA ASN A 191 2.82 12.80 1.89
C ASN A 191 2.71 11.50 1.09
N VAL A 192 1.55 11.26 0.51
CA VAL A 192 1.41 10.27 -0.55
C VAL A 192 1.94 10.91 -1.82
N ILE A 193 2.84 10.26 -2.51
CA ILE A 193 3.48 10.79 -3.71
C ILE A 193 3.39 9.82 -4.88
N LEU A 194 3.29 10.37 -6.06
CA LEU A 194 3.49 9.66 -7.32
C LEU A 194 4.96 9.84 -7.72
N PHE A 195 5.69 8.74 -7.76
CA PHE A 195 7.09 8.73 -8.19
C PHE A 195 7.23 8.92 -9.70
N ASN A 196 8.45 9.23 -10.14
CA ASN A 196 8.73 9.45 -11.57
C ASN A 196 8.58 8.19 -12.45
N ASP A 197 8.60 7.01 -11.88
CA ASP A 197 8.36 5.73 -12.55
C ASP A 197 6.87 5.36 -12.62
N GLY A 198 5.98 6.21 -12.10
CA GLY A 198 4.54 5.96 -12.07
C GLY A 198 4.06 5.18 -10.86
N SER A 199 4.96 4.68 -10.00
CA SER A 199 4.57 4.03 -8.76
C SER A 199 4.05 5.04 -7.73
N ILE A 200 3.25 4.55 -6.77
CA ILE A 200 2.75 5.35 -5.67
C ILE A 200 3.37 4.90 -4.34
N GLY A 201 3.63 5.82 -3.46
CA GLY A 201 4.15 5.51 -2.14
C GLY A 201 3.95 6.67 -1.17
N ALA A 202 4.46 6.51 0.04
CA ALA A 202 4.40 7.54 1.06
C ALA A 202 5.79 7.88 1.57
N VAL A 203 6.03 9.17 1.76
CA VAL A 203 7.28 9.70 2.31
C VAL A 203 7.00 10.64 3.47
N ASN A 204 7.98 10.82 4.35
CA ASN A 204 7.89 11.85 5.37
C ASN A 204 7.67 13.22 4.71
N LYS A 205 6.85 14.06 5.32
CA LYS A 205 6.42 15.36 4.77
C LYS A 205 7.56 16.26 4.33
N ASP A 206 8.71 16.14 4.98
CA ASP A 206 9.92 16.92 4.65
C ASP A 206 10.65 16.41 3.38
N ASN A 207 10.24 15.26 2.83
CA ASN A 207 10.89 14.58 1.71
C ASN A 207 10.07 14.63 0.41
N SER A 208 9.27 15.68 0.21
CA SER A 208 8.41 15.83 -0.96
C SER A 208 9.13 16.01 -2.31
N GLN A 209 10.46 16.12 -2.30
CA GLN A 209 11.28 16.25 -3.52
C GLN A 209 11.39 14.97 -4.37
N PHE A 210 10.89 13.84 -3.90
CA PHE A 210 11.04 12.54 -4.60
C PHE A 210 9.96 12.27 -5.63
N GLY A 211 8.90 13.08 -5.70
CA GLY A 211 7.82 12.91 -6.65
C GLY A 211 6.74 13.98 -6.53
N ASP A 212 5.65 13.82 -7.24
CA ASP A 212 4.51 14.72 -7.16
C ASP A 212 3.66 14.39 -5.94
N VAL A 213 3.52 15.33 -5.01
CA VAL A 213 2.65 15.18 -3.85
C VAL A 213 1.19 15.11 -4.31
N ILE A 214 0.51 14.05 -3.90
CA ILE A 214 -0.92 13.91 -4.10
C ILE A 214 -1.62 14.43 -2.85
N PRO A 215 -2.31 15.58 -2.92
CA PRO A 215 -2.94 16.15 -1.76
C PRO A 215 -4.14 15.31 -1.32
N PHE A 216 -4.15 14.90 -0.08
CA PHE A 216 -5.32 14.35 0.59
C PHE A 216 -5.83 15.39 1.57
N ASP A 217 -6.94 16.04 1.23
CA ASP A 217 -7.63 16.93 2.15
C ASP A 217 -8.76 16.15 2.80
N SER A 218 -8.56 15.74 4.04
CA SER A 218 -9.68 15.28 4.82
C SER A 218 -10.36 16.51 5.42
N ALA A 219 -11.61 16.73 5.07
CA ALA A 219 -12.45 17.77 5.66
C ALA A 219 -12.72 17.54 7.18
N TYR A 220 -12.14 16.52 7.74
CA TYR A 220 -12.11 16.24 9.17
C TYR A 220 -10.75 16.64 9.73
N ASP A 221 -10.77 17.24 10.92
CA ASP A 221 -9.58 17.41 11.77
C ASP A 221 -9.04 16.02 12.14
N THR A 222 -8.29 15.43 11.24
CA THR A 222 -7.88 14.04 11.27
C THR A 222 -6.38 13.95 11.24
N SER A 223 -5.74 14.60 12.18
CA SER A 223 -4.34 14.43 12.48
C SER A 223 -3.97 13.00 12.95
N TYR A 224 -4.78 11.99 12.64
CA TYR A 224 -4.61 10.70 13.30
C TYR A 224 -4.10 9.57 12.41
N GLY A 225 -4.26 9.63 11.07
CA GLY A 225 -3.99 8.48 10.23
C GLY A 225 -4.89 7.29 10.60
N GLY A 226 -4.50 6.06 10.27
CA GLY A 226 -5.30 4.88 10.56
C GLY A 226 -4.59 3.56 10.37
N GLN A 227 -5.22 2.48 10.82
CA GLN A 227 -4.65 1.14 10.77
C GLN A 227 -5.53 0.17 9.97
N ILE A 228 -4.91 -0.87 9.44
CA ILE A 228 -5.59 -2.04 8.91
C ILE A 228 -5.84 -3.01 10.06
N SER A 229 -7.10 -3.35 10.32
CA SER A 229 -7.44 -4.15 11.50
C SER A 229 -8.60 -5.10 11.30
N GLY A 230 -8.48 -6.34 11.81
CA GLY A 230 -9.56 -7.34 11.86
C GLY A 230 -10.18 -7.63 10.48
N THR A 231 -9.39 -7.69 9.42
CA THR A 231 -9.84 -7.84 8.04
C THR A 231 -9.04 -8.88 7.28
N THR A 232 -9.61 -9.40 6.21
CA THR A 232 -8.88 -10.17 5.18
C THR A 232 -8.93 -9.37 3.89
N ILE A 233 -7.76 -9.16 3.31
CA ILE A 233 -7.55 -8.45 2.04
C ILE A 233 -6.84 -9.40 1.10
N ASP A 234 -7.39 -9.57 -0.09
CA ASP A 234 -6.81 -10.32 -1.22
C ASP A 234 -6.75 -9.35 -2.39
N MET A 235 -5.53 -8.99 -2.81
CA MET A 235 -5.34 -8.01 -3.88
C MET A 235 -5.54 -8.66 -5.25
N GLY A 236 -5.19 -9.95 -5.38
CA GLY A 236 -5.54 -10.72 -6.56
C GLY A 236 -4.41 -10.96 -7.53
N SER A 237 -4.53 -10.49 -8.77
CA SER A 237 -3.48 -10.63 -9.77
C SER A 237 -3.18 -9.30 -10.47
N GLY A 238 -1.93 -9.00 -10.62
CA GLY A 238 -1.40 -7.75 -11.15
C GLY A 238 -0.24 -7.25 -10.30
N ASN A 239 0.23 -6.04 -10.52
CA ASN A 239 1.26 -5.45 -9.66
C ASN A 239 0.59 -4.50 -8.66
N ASP A 240 0.33 -5.03 -7.49
CA ASP A 240 -0.53 -4.38 -6.51
C ASP A 240 0.24 -3.52 -5.52
N THR A 241 -0.43 -2.51 -4.95
CA THR A 241 0.17 -1.61 -3.98
C THR A 241 -0.71 -1.44 -2.74
N VAL A 242 -0.14 -1.70 -1.57
CA VAL A 242 -0.79 -1.43 -0.28
C VAL A 242 0.02 -0.39 0.50
N LEU A 243 -0.61 0.73 0.88
CA LEU A 243 -0.01 1.73 1.77
C LEU A 243 -0.74 1.71 3.12
N ALA A 244 -0.09 1.15 4.15
CA ALA A 244 -0.56 1.16 5.54
C ALA A 244 0.13 2.29 6.31
N LEU A 245 -0.48 3.48 6.30
CA LEU A 245 0.17 4.71 6.74
C LEU A 245 0.11 4.96 8.26
N GLY A 246 -0.56 4.09 9.00
CA GLY A 246 -0.59 4.12 10.46
C GLY A 246 -1.11 5.43 11.06
N TYR A 247 -0.94 5.56 12.39
CA TYR A 247 -1.29 6.77 13.12
C TYR A 247 -0.11 7.74 13.21
N GLU A 248 -0.37 9.05 13.26
CA GLU A 248 0.67 10.08 13.44
C GLU A 248 1.50 9.91 14.71
N SER A 249 0.89 9.43 15.77
CA SER A 249 1.56 9.14 17.03
C SER A 249 2.56 7.98 16.93
N GLY A 250 2.63 7.33 15.77
CA GLY A 250 3.29 6.04 15.60
C GLY A 250 2.44 4.91 16.20
N GLY A 251 3.02 3.75 16.33
CA GLY A 251 2.36 2.58 16.88
C GLY A 251 1.97 1.57 15.80
N THR A 252 0.85 0.89 15.99
CA THR A 252 0.48 -0.24 15.14
C THR A 252 -0.19 0.23 13.85
N ALA A 253 0.37 -0.16 12.70
CA ALA A 253 -0.24 0.08 11.39
C ALA A 253 -1.13 -1.10 10.94
N ILE A 254 -0.77 -2.33 11.32
CA ILE A 254 -1.52 -3.53 10.95
C ILE A 254 -1.69 -4.41 12.20
N ILE A 255 -2.94 -4.84 12.46
CA ILE A 255 -3.25 -5.72 13.60
C ILE A 255 -4.41 -6.67 13.29
N ASN A 256 -4.25 -7.96 13.62
CA ASN A 256 -5.27 -8.99 13.41
C ASN A 256 -5.76 -9.06 11.95
N ALA A 257 -4.93 -8.78 10.99
CA ALA A 257 -5.29 -8.73 9.58
C ALA A 257 -4.55 -9.79 8.77
N THR A 258 -5.21 -10.31 7.76
CA THR A 258 -4.58 -11.14 6.72
C THR A 258 -4.57 -10.34 5.42
N ILE A 259 -3.39 -10.13 4.86
CA ILE A 259 -3.19 -9.40 3.60
C ILE A 259 -2.45 -10.33 2.66
N LYS A 260 -3.06 -10.63 1.53
CA LYS A 260 -2.45 -11.37 0.42
C LYS A 260 -2.28 -10.42 -0.74
N LEU A 261 -1.06 -10.27 -1.22
CA LEU A 261 -0.81 -9.42 -2.37
C LEU A 261 -1.14 -10.15 -3.66
N GLY A 262 -0.75 -11.43 -3.77
CA GLY A 262 -1.25 -12.31 -4.83
C GLY A 262 -0.24 -12.61 -5.92
N ALA A 263 -0.62 -12.47 -7.18
CA ALA A 263 0.26 -12.82 -8.29
C ALA A 263 0.71 -11.56 -9.03
N GLY A 264 1.99 -11.28 -9.01
CA GLY A 264 2.57 -10.11 -9.65
C GLY A 264 3.82 -9.63 -8.96
N ASN A 265 4.26 -8.43 -9.23
CA ASN A 265 5.35 -7.81 -8.48
C ASN A 265 4.76 -6.75 -7.56
N ASP A 266 4.47 -7.16 -6.35
CA ASP A 266 3.64 -6.40 -5.46
C ASP A 266 4.45 -5.55 -4.48
N THR A 267 3.83 -4.50 -3.95
CA THR A 267 4.47 -3.64 -2.97
C THR A 267 3.54 -3.37 -1.79
N ILE A 268 4.02 -3.62 -0.58
CA ILE A 268 3.37 -3.12 0.62
C ILE A 268 4.30 -2.19 1.38
N GLN A 269 3.83 -0.96 1.63
CA GLN A 269 4.55 0.01 2.46
C GLN A 269 3.85 0.21 3.80
N ILE A 270 4.61 0.07 4.88
CA ILE A 270 4.10 0.11 6.25
C ILE A 270 4.77 1.26 7.02
N TYR A 271 3.95 2.09 7.65
CA TYR A 271 4.38 3.15 8.55
C TYR A 271 3.86 2.89 9.96
N GLY A 272 4.56 2.06 10.70
CA GLY A 272 4.22 1.61 12.05
C GLY A 272 4.55 0.14 12.25
N ASP A 273 4.10 -0.42 13.38
CA ASP A 273 4.33 -1.82 13.72
C ASP A 273 3.29 -2.73 13.07
N VAL A 274 3.70 -3.96 12.79
CA VAL A 274 2.77 -5.07 12.54
C VAL A 274 2.68 -5.92 13.81
N LYS A 275 1.47 -6.14 14.27
CA LYS A 275 1.22 -6.89 15.51
C LYS A 275 0.15 -7.95 15.33
N GLY A 276 0.35 -9.08 15.97
CA GLY A 276 -0.73 -9.99 16.32
C GLY A 276 -1.50 -9.44 17.53
N GLY A 277 -2.74 -9.86 17.66
CA GLY A 277 -3.55 -9.63 18.85
C GLY A 277 -4.17 -10.95 19.28
N SER A 278 -5.49 -11.06 19.23
CA SER A 278 -6.18 -12.35 19.42
C SER A 278 -6.06 -13.27 18.19
N SER A 279 -5.73 -12.71 17.04
CA SER A 279 -5.32 -13.43 15.83
C SER A 279 -3.98 -12.89 15.36
N PRO A 280 -3.12 -13.71 14.72
CA PRO A 280 -1.90 -13.21 14.11
C PRO A 280 -2.24 -12.27 12.96
N SER A 281 -1.39 -11.27 12.72
CA SER A 281 -1.36 -10.60 11.42
C SER A 281 -0.46 -11.39 10.48
N VAL A 282 -0.92 -11.56 9.23
CA VAL A 282 -0.17 -12.29 8.20
C VAL A 282 -0.21 -11.47 6.91
N ILE A 283 0.96 -11.26 6.32
CA ILE A 283 1.14 -10.55 5.05
C ILE A 283 1.88 -11.48 4.12
N THR A 284 1.32 -11.79 2.95
CA THR A 284 1.96 -12.65 1.96
C THR A 284 2.16 -11.92 0.65
N GLY A 285 3.37 -12.02 0.07
CA GLY A 285 3.66 -11.57 -1.29
C GLY A 285 3.02 -12.51 -2.30
N ASP A 286 3.11 -13.81 -2.02
CA ASP A 286 2.66 -14.95 -2.82
C ASP A 286 3.57 -15.15 -4.06
N ALA A 287 3.17 -14.81 -5.30
CA ALA A 287 3.92 -15.19 -6.49
C ALA A 287 4.45 -14.00 -7.26
N GLY A 288 5.75 -13.87 -7.37
CA GLY A 288 6.43 -12.79 -8.10
C GLY A 288 7.63 -12.22 -7.37
N MET A 289 8.00 -11.00 -7.69
CA MET A 289 9.09 -10.28 -7.02
C MET A 289 8.49 -9.19 -6.12
N ASP A 290 8.27 -9.55 -4.85
CA ASP A 290 7.50 -8.72 -3.95
C ASP A 290 8.37 -7.88 -3.02
N THR A 291 7.91 -6.67 -2.72
CA THR A 291 8.64 -5.71 -1.90
C THR A 291 7.85 -5.32 -0.65
N LEU A 292 8.47 -5.56 0.52
CA LEU A 292 8.00 -5.05 1.81
C LEU A 292 8.80 -3.81 2.20
N ILE A 293 8.14 -2.64 2.29
CA ILE A 293 8.76 -1.39 2.69
C ILE A 293 8.36 -1.06 4.13
N ILE A 294 9.31 -0.99 5.05
CA ILE A 294 9.09 -0.61 6.44
C ILE A 294 9.67 0.78 6.66
N THR A 295 8.83 1.80 6.52
CA THR A 295 9.29 3.20 6.61
C THR A 295 9.60 3.62 8.05
N ASN A 296 8.78 3.17 9.00
CA ASN A 296 8.93 3.40 10.43
C ASN A 296 8.25 2.27 11.19
N GLY A 297 8.80 1.86 12.34
CA GLY A 297 8.24 0.78 13.15
C GLY A 297 8.93 -0.56 12.92
N SER A 298 8.39 -1.61 13.53
CA SER A 298 8.99 -2.93 13.58
C SER A 298 8.07 -4.00 12.97
N VAL A 299 8.65 -4.85 12.11
CA VAL A 299 7.96 -6.01 11.55
C VAL A 299 8.78 -7.27 11.82
N PHE A 300 8.13 -8.30 12.34
CA PHE A 300 8.76 -9.58 12.65
C PHE A 300 8.44 -10.61 11.56
N SER A 301 9.40 -11.50 11.27
CA SER A 301 9.28 -12.51 10.21
C SER A 301 8.09 -13.47 10.38
N GLU A 302 7.55 -13.62 11.59
CA GLU A 302 6.32 -14.38 11.82
C GLU A 302 5.06 -13.75 11.19
N HIS A 303 5.15 -12.48 10.76
CA HIS A 303 4.03 -11.72 10.19
C HIS A 303 4.08 -11.58 8.68
N PHE A 304 5.15 -12.00 8.02
CA PHE A 304 5.27 -11.89 6.57
C PHE A 304 5.93 -13.11 5.93
N SER A 305 5.63 -13.33 4.66
CA SER A 305 6.23 -14.39 3.84
C SER A 305 6.11 -14.08 2.35
N GLY A 306 6.92 -14.75 1.51
CA GLY A 306 6.87 -14.56 0.06
C GLY A 306 7.35 -13.19 -0.40
N PHE A 307 8.34 -12.60 0.26
CA PHE A 307 8.98 -11.36 -0.16
C PHE A 307 10.45 -11.61 -0.49
N GLU A 308 10.89 -11.14 -1.65
CA GLU A 308 12.29 -11.19 -2.09
C GLU A 308 13.06 -9.96 -1.67
N LYS A 309 12.34 -8.87 -1.39
CA LYS A 309 12.94 -7.59 -1.03
C LYS A 309 12.28 -6.96 0.18
N ILE A 310 13.12 -6.47 1.10
CA ILE A 310 12.71 -5.59 2.20
C ILE A 310 13.46 -4.27 2.08
N GLU A 311 12.74 -3.15 2.11
CA GLU A 311 13.31 -1.82 2.15
C GLU A 311 13.05 -1.18 3.52
N LEU A 312 14.11 -0.78 4.20
CA LEU A 312 14.00 -0.16 5.51
C LEU A 312 14.20 1.36 5.39
N GLY A 313 13.20 2.12 5.79
CA GLY A 313 13.32 3.55 6.00
C GLY A 313 14.17 3.89 7.23
N SER A 314 14.32 5.18 7.51
CA SER A 314 15.23 5.70 8.56
C SER A 314 14.90 5.26 9.99
N LYS A 315 13.76 4.64 10.23
CA LYS A 315 13.37 4.05 11.52
C LYS A 315 12.69 2.70 11.34
N GLY A 316 12.91 2.09 10.18
CA GLY A 316 12.41 0.76 9.89
C GLY A 316 13.27 -0.30 10.59
N GLU A 317 12.62 -1.23 11.23
CA GLU A 317 13.23 -2.39 11.86
C GLU A 317 12.58 -3.67 11.35
N VAL A 318 13.41 -4.64 10.98
CA VAL A 318 12.94 -5.99 10.70
C VAL A 318 13.64 -6.99 11.64
N LYS A 319 12.86 -7.89 12.23
CA LYS A 319 13.39 -9.03 12.97
C LYS A 319 13.18 -10.31 12.17
N ILE A 320 14.27 -11.00 11.89
CA ILE A 320 14.31 -12.24 11.11
C ILE A 320 14.61 -13.42 12.04
N VAL A 321 13.68 -14.36 12.10
CA VAL A 321 13.85 -15.66 12.72
C VAL A 321 13.96 -16.70 11.61
N ALA A 322 15.07 -17.42 11.54
CA ALA A 322 15.39 -18.30 10.41
C ALA A 322 14.30 -19.32 10.08
N LYS A 323 13.66 -19.91 11.10
CA LYS A 323 12.57 -20.89 10.90
C LYS A 323 11.34 -20.32 10.18
N ASP A 324 11.10 -19.02 10.28
CA ASP A 324 9.93 -18.38 9.67
C ASP A 324 10.13 -18.16 8.17
N LEU A 325 11.40 -18.15 7.70
CA LEU A 325 11.74 -18.05 6.28
C LEU A 325 11.55 -19.40 5.54
N VAL A 326 11.43 -20.49 6.28
CA VAL A 326 11.25 -21.84 5.74
C VAL A 326 9.77 -22.20 5.87
N GLY A 327 8.92 -21.49 5.17
CA GLY A 327 7.47 -21.68 5.27
C GLY A 327 6.92 -22.82 4.41
N ASN A 328 5.62 -23.05 4.53
CA ASN A 328 4.86 -24.00 3.70
C ASN A 328 4.93 -23.61 2.21
N ASP A 329 4.68 -24.58 1.32
CA ASP A 329 4.91 -24.55 -0.14
C ASP A 329 4.44 -23.27 -0.91
N SER A 330 3.65 -22.40 -0.33
CA SER A 330 3.19 -21.14 -0.93
C SER A 330 3.96 -19.88 -0.47
N ASN A 331 4.97 -20.04 0.40
CA ASN A 331 5.64 -18.93 1.07
C ASN A 331 7.16 -18.91 0.83
N VAL A 332 7.60 -19.50 -0.26
CA VAL A 332 9.02 -19.63 -0.57
C VAL A 332 9.50 -18.33 -1.19
N ILE A 333 10.52 -17.72 -0.60
CA ILE A 333 11.30 -16.66 -1.24
C ILE A 333 11.79 -17.16 -2.59
N GLU A 334 11.38 -16.56 -3.69
CA GLU A 334 11.81 -16.97 -5.02
C GLU A 334 13.34 -16.94 -5.14
N GLY A 335 13.92 -18.03 -5.64
CA GLY A 335 15.38 -18.16 -5.73
C GLY A 335 16.12 -18.29 -4.40
N GLY A 336 15.44 -18.35 -3.26
CA GLY A 336 16.05 -18.53 -1.93
C GLY A 336 16.91 -17.35 -1.45
N VAL A 337 16.65 -16.14 -1.95
CA VAL A 337 17.42 -14.93 -1.60
C VAL A 337 16.49 -13.83 -1.14
N LEU A 338 16.60 -13.43 0.14
CA LEU A 338 15.95 -12.24 0.69
C LEU A 338 16.95 -11.09 0.72
N LYS A 339 16.64 -10.00 0.01
CA LYS A 339 17.46 -8.79 0.00
C LYS A 339 16.89 -7.75 0.96
N ILE A 340 17.71 -7.20 1.84
CA ILE A 340 17.34 -6.14 2.77
C ILE A 340 18.18 -4.90 2.48
N THR A 341 17.55 -3.82 2.05
CA THR A 341 18.16 -2.52 1.82
C THR A 341 17.76 -1.50 2.87
N GLY A 342 18.60 -0.50 3.10
CA GLY A 342 18.30 0.53 4.08
C GLY A 342 19.41 1.58 4.21
N ASN A 343 19.48 2.21 5.37
CA ASN A 343 20.48 3.22 5.70
C ASN A 343 21.05 3.00 7.12
N SER A 344 21.90 3.90 7.59
CA SER A 344 22.55 3.80 8.91
C SER A 344 21.59 3.82 10.10
N ASP A 345 20.39 4.33 9.92
CA ASP A 345 19.37 4.44 10.98
C ASP A 345 18.39 3.27 10.96
N SER A 346 18.45 2.44 9.91
CA SER A 346 17.66 1.21 9.77
C SER A 346 18.26 0.11 10.63
N LYS A 347 17.39 -0.84 11.06
CA LYS A 347 17.81 -1.92 11.94
C LYS A 347 17.38 -3.29 11.43
N VAL A 348 18.30 -4.25 11.45
CA VAL A 348 18.04 -5.67 11.20
C VAL A 348 18.41 -6.46 12.43
N ASP A 349 17.45 -7.16 13.01
CA ASP A 349 17.65 -8.10 14.12
C ASP A 349 17.61 -9.54 13.56
N LEU A 350 18.76 -10.21 13.56
CA LEU A 350 18.91 -11.59 13.13
C LEU A 350 18.88 -12.53 14.35
N ASP A 351 17.70 -13.06 14.66
CA ASP A 351 17.54 -13.92 15.85
C ASP A 351 18.21 -15.28 15.65
N GLY A 352 19.14 -15.62 16.54
CA GLY A 352 19.87 -16.88 16.52
C GLY A 352 21.31 -16.78 16.01
N GLU A 353 21.88 -17.92 15.66
CA GLU A 353 23.29 -18.04 15.23
C GLU A 353 23.40 -17.98 13.70
N TRP A 354 23.39 -16.78 13.15
CA TRP A 354 23.57 -16.55 11.71
C TRP A 354 25.04 -16.55 11.33
N ILE A 355 25.35 -17.19 10.24
CA ILE A 355 26.69 -17.29 9.69
C ILE A 355 26.86 -16.16 8.67
N LYS A 356 27.75 -15.21 9.00
CA LYS A 356 28.16 -14.15 8.07
C LYS A 356 29.00 -14.76 6.95
N GLY A 357 28.60 -14.51 5.70
CA GLY A 357 29.28 -14.98 4.51
C GLY A 357 30.02 -13.87 3.78
N GLU A 358 30.12 -14.02 2.47
CA GLU A 358 30.85 -13.10 1.60
C GLU A 358 30.02 -11.86 1.25
N THR A 359 30.71 -10.81 0.78
CA THR A 359 30.06 -9.61 0.24
C THR A 359 29.79 -9.79 -1.24
N TRP A 360 28.68 -9.22 -1.70
CA TRP A 360 28.27 -9.19 -3.10
C TRP A 360 27.83 -7.80 -3.52
N ASN A 361 28.17 -7.41 -4.77
CA ASN A 361 27.78 -6.11 -5.32
C ASN A 361 26.70 -6.27 -6.37
N GLU A 362 25.65 -5.46 -6.27
CA GLU A 362 24.60 -5.34 -7.27
C GLU A 362 24.36 -3.85 -7.56
N GLY A 363 24.76 -3.38 -8.74
CA GLY A 363 24.79 -1.96 -9.04
C GLY A 363 25.65 -1.20 -8.02
N ASP A 364 25.07 -0.18 -7.40
CA ASP A 364 25.73 0.66 -6.39
C ASP A 364 25.54 0.16 -4.95
N ILE A 365 24.94 -1.01 -4.77
CA ILE A 365 24.69 -1.58 -3.45
C ILE A 365 25.67 -2.72 -3.19
N THR A 366 26.29 -2.69 -2.02
CA THR A 366 27.11 -3.78 -1.50
C THR A 366 26.32 -4.50 -0.42
N TYR A 367 26.15 -5.80 -0.58
CA TYR A 367 25.46 -6.65 0.38
C TYR A 367 26.45 -7.56 1.10
N THR A 368 26.21 -7.81 2.37
CA THR A 368 26.81 -8.92 3.11
C THR A 368 25.77 -10.05 3.23
N SER A 369 26.19 -11.28 2.93
CA SER A 369 25.31 -12.45 3.02
C SER A 369 25.28 -13.05 4.41
N TYR A 370 24.12 -13.56 4.81
CA TYR A 370 23.89 -14.29 6.05
C TYR A 370 23.10 -15.57 5.77
N THR A 371 23.51 -16.68 6.40
CA THR A 371 22.83 -17.98 6.28
C THR A 371 22.61 -18.57 7.67
N HIS A 372 21.62 -19.45 7.80
CA HIS A 372 21.30 -20.11 9.05
C HIS A 372 20.98 -21.59 8.81
N GLU A 373 21.40 -22.49 9.72
CA GLU A 373 21.19 -23.93 9.57
C GLU A 373 19.70 -24.34 9.54
N SER A 374 18.85 -23.58 10.25
CA SER A 374 17.39 -23.80 10.27
C SER A 374 16.67 -23.23 9.05
N ALA A 375 17.38 -22.57 8.13
CA ALA A 375 16.85 -22.06 6.87
C ALA A 375 17.75 -22.53 5.69
N PRO A 376 17.86 -23.84 5.45
CA PRO A 376 18.75 -24.37 4.43
C PRO A 376 18.30 -23.91 3.04
N GLY A 377 19.26 -23.40 2.25
CA GLY A 377 19.00 -22.90 0.91
C GLY A 377 18.50 -21.45 0.84
N ILE A 378 18.34 -20.78 1.98
CA ILE A 378 18.00 -19.36 2.03
C ILE A 378 19.21 -18.52 2.45
N SER A 379 19.42 -17.44 1.73
CA SER A 379 20.42 -16.42 2.04
C SER A 379 19.74 -15.08 2.26
N VAL A 380 20.07 -14.41 3.35
CA VAL A 380 19.67 -13.03 3.60
C VAL A 380 20.83 -12.11 3.23
N LEU A 381 20.61 -11.22 2.28
CA LEU A 381 21.58 -10.22 1.82
C LEU A 381 21.23 -8.87 2.43
N ILE A 382 22.12 -8.34 3.26
CA ILE A 382 21.90 -7.07 3.96
C ILE A 382 22.83 -6.00 3.37
N ASP A 383 22.25 -4.86 2.98
CA ASP A 383 22.98 -3.67 2.50
C ASP A 383 23.96 -3.20 3.57
N ASP A 384 25.24 -3.03 3.20
CA ASP A 384 26.30 -2.59 4.10
C ASP A 384 26.10 -1.17 4.66
N LYS A 385 25.16 -0.39 4.12
CA LYS A 385 24.73 0.87 4.71
C LYS A 385 23.98 0.70 6.03
N ILE A 386 23.37 -0.48 6.26
CA ILE A 386 22.71 -0.83 7.53
C ILE A 386 23.80 -1.21 8.53
N THR A 387 24.03 -0.35 9.51
CA THR A 387 25.09 -0.54 10.53
C THR A 387 24.58 -1.18 11.82
N GLN A 388 23.26 -1.24 12.00
CA GLN A 388 22.60 -1.83 13.17
C GLN A 388 22.10 -3.24 12.84
N ILE A 389 23.01 -4.20 12.81
CA ILE A 389 22.71 -5.63 12.69
C ILE A 389 23.00 -6.26 14.06
N ILE A 390 21.96 -6.86 14.67
CA ILE A 390 22.00 -7.39 16.04
C ILE A 390 21.74 -8.88 16.00
#